data_185517415df01d1adbf70d4c159c99ef
#
_entry.id   185517415df01d1adbf70d4c159c99ef
#
_cell.length_a   1.000
_cell.length_b   1.000
_cell.length_c   1.000
_cell.angle_alpha   90.00
_cell.angle_beta   90.00
_cell.angle_gamma   90.00
#
_symmetry.space_group_name_H-M   'P 1'
#
loop_
_entity.id
_entity.type
_entity.pdbx_description
1 polymer ?
#
loop_
_entity_poly.entity_id
_entity_poly.type
_entity_poly.pdbx_seq_one_letter_code
_entity_poly.pdbx_strand_id
1 'polypeptide(L)' 'MNVGAAVRLRIVELCHERNITVNKLSTLCGITQSTLSNIIGGRNNSTTVSTIKKICDGLEISLVDFFQSDLFYNLEQEIR' A
#
# COMPACT_ATOMS: atom_id res chain seq x y z
N MET A 1 -13.69 6.89 -3.05
CA MET A 1 -13.26 5.57 -2.57
C MET A 1 -12.92 5.62 -1.09
N ASN A 2 -12.90 4.48 -0.43
CA ASN A 2 -12.49 4.45 0.98
C ASN A 2 -10.96 4.40 1.11
N VAL A 3 -10.46 4.62 2.34
CA VAL A 3 -9.02 4.69 2.59
C VAL A 3 -8.31 3.37 2.28
N GLY A 4 -8.97 2.23 2.55
CA GLY A 4 -8.38 0.93 2.24
C GLY A 4 -8.11 0.75 0.76
N ALA A 5 -9.06 1.16 -0.09
CA ALA A 5 -8.89 1.11 -1.54
C ALA A 5 -7.77 2.06 -2.00
N ALA A 6 -7.68 3.24 -1.39
CA ALA A 6 -6.63 4.20 -1.72
C ALA A 6 -5.24 3.64 -1.39
N VAL A 7 -5.09 3.01 -0.23
CA VAL A 7 -3.83 2.37 0.17
C VAL A 7 -3.44 1.28 -0.84
N ARG A 8 -4.40 0.43 -1.21
CA ARG A 8 -4.16 -0.63 -2.19
C ARG A 8 -3.66 -0.06 -3.51
N LEU A 9 -4.36 0.95 -4.03
CA LEU A 9 -3.99 1.58 -5.30
C LEU A 9 -2.63 2.27 -5.22
N ARG A 10 -2.30 2.86 -4.07
CA ARG A 10 -0.99 3.49 -3.88
C ARG A 10 0.14 2.47 -3.96
N ILE A 11 -0.06 1.28 -3.37
CA ILE A 11 0.93 0.21 -3.45
C ILE A 11 1.15 -0.21 -4.91
N VAL A 12 0.06 -0.39 -5.67
CA VAL A 12 0.13 -0.73 -7.09
C VAL A 12 0.85 0.37 -7.88
N GLU A 13 0.52 1.62 -7.61
CA GLU A 13 1.16 2.78 -8.24
C GLU A 13 2.67 2.79 -8.01
N LEU A 14 3.09 2.55 -6.76
CA LEU A 14 4.51 2.52 -6.41
C LEU A 14 5.24 1.37 -7.09
N CYS A 15 4.63 0.19 -7.17
CA CYS A 15 5.20 -0.94 -7.90
C CYS A 15 5.37 -0.60 -9.37
N HIS A 16 4.37 0.05 -9.96
CA HIS A 16 4.39 0.44 -11.36
C HIS A 16 5.51 1.46 -11.62
N GLU A 17 5.62 2.48 -10.76
CA GLU A 17 6.66 3.50 -10.86
C GLU A 17 8.06 2.92 -10.76
N ARG A 18 8.23 1.90 -9.90
CA ARG A 18 9.51 1.24 -9.68
C ARG A 18 9.77 0.11 -10.68
N ASN A 19 8.79 -0.20 -11.50
CA ASN A 19 8.86 -1.29 -12.47
C ASN A 19 9.20 -2.62 -11.78
N ILE A 20 8.54 -2.89 -10.66
CA ILE A 20 8.70 -4.13 -9.91
C ILE A 20 7.38 -4.87 -9.82
N THR A 21 7.46 -6.19 -9.62
CA THR A 21 6.27 -7.02 -9.41
C THR A 21 5.87 -7.00 -7.94
N VAL A 22 4.64 -7.42 -7.65
CA VAL A 22 4.17 -7.63 -6.28
C VAL A 22 5.05 -8.65 -5.55
N ASN A 23 5.47 -9.68 -6.25
CA ASN A 23 6.36 -10.70 -5.70
C ASN A 23 7.69 -10.08 -5.26
N LYS A 24 8.26 -9.22 -6.09
CA LYS A 24 9.50 -8.51 -5.74
C LYS A 24 9.29 -7.59 -4.54
N LEU A 25 8.15 -6.91 -4.49
CA LEU A 25 7.84 -6.05 -3.35
C LEU A 25 7.76 -6.85 -2.06
N SER A 26 7.12 -8.02 -2.07
CA SER A 26 7.03 -8.86 -0.87
C SER A 26 8.41 -9.23 -0.34
N THR A 27 9.34 -9.54 -1.22
CA THR A 27 10.73 -9.82 -0.87
C THR A 27 11.41 -8.62 -0.24
N LEU A 28 11.22 -7.44 -0.84
CA LEU A 28 11.87 -6.21 -0.35
C LEU A 28 11.38 -5.78 1.01
N CYS A 29 10.09 -5.95 1.30
CA CYS A 29 9.52 -5.45 2.55
C CYS A 29 9.34 -6.52 3.63
N GLY A 30 9.74 -7.74 3.37
CA GLY A 30 9.64 -8.81 4.37
C GLY A 30 8.21 -9.19 4.73
N ILE A 31 7.28 -9.00 3.81
CA ILE A 31 5.87 -9.40 3.97
C ILE A 31 5.65 -10.63 3.10
N THR A 32 4.88 -11.60 3.59
CA THR A 32 4.60 -12.78 2.76
C THR A 32 3.82 -12.39 1.52
N GLN A 33 4.04 -13.12 0.44
CA GLN A 33 3.32 -12.89 -0.81
C GLN A 33 1.82 -13.04 -0.61
N SER A 34 1.40 -13.98 0.21
CA SER A 34 -0.01 -14.22 0.54
C SER A 34 -0.64 -12.98 1.17
N THR A 35 0.03 -12.39 2.18
CA THR A 35 -0.46 -11.19 2.85
C THR A 35 -0.57 -10.01 1.88
N LEU A 36 0.47 -9.81 1.07
CA LEU A 36 0.49 -8.71 0.13
C LEU A 36 -0.56 -8.89 -0.97
N SER A 37 -0.76 -10.12 -1.45
CA SER A 37 -1.81 -10.44 -2.43
C SER A 37 -3.20 -10.16 -1.87
N ASN A 38 -3.43 -10.43 -0.58
CA ASN A 38 -4.70 -10.14 0.07
C ASN A 38 -4.97 -8.64 0.12
N ILE A 39 -3.95 -7.84 0.39
CA ILE A 39 -4.07 -6.38 0.40
C ILE A 39 -4.39 -5.87 -1.01
N ILE A 40 -3.61 -6.27 -1.99
CA ILE A 40 -3.76 -5.81 -3.38
C ILE A 40 -5.05 -6.32 -4.01
N GLY A 41 -5.45 -7.54 -3.66
CA GLY A 41 -6.69 -8.13 -4.14
C GLY A 41 -7.96 -7.56 -3.51
N GLY A 42 -7.83 -6.67 -2.54
CA GLY A 42 -8.98 -6.04 -1.88
C GLY A 42 -9.63 -6.90 -0.81
N ARG A 43 -9.05 -8.03 -0.45
CA ARG A 43 -9.58 -8.89 0.61
C ARG A 43 -9.25 -8.36 2.01
N ASN A 44 -8.21 -7.53 2.12
CA ASN A 44 -7.85 -6.87 3.36
C ASN A 44 -7.89 -5.35 3.14
N ASN A 45 -8.91 -4.70 3.69
CA ASN A 45 -9.09 -3.25 3.60
C ASN A 45 -8.65 -2.52 4.88
N SER A 46 -8.04 -3.25 5.81
CA SER A 46 -7.64 -2.72 7.12
C SER A 46 -6.13 -2.89 7.33
N THR A 47 -5.35 -2.53 6.31
CA THR A 47 -3.90 -2.58 6.38
C THR A 47 -3.40 -1.69 7.51
N THR A 48 -2.58 -2.24 8.40
CA THR A 48 -2.05 -1.48 9.53
C THR A 48 -0.98 -0.49 9.09
N VAL A 49 -0.79 0.55 9.87
CA VAL A 49 0.29 1.52 9.65
C VAL A 49 1.64 0.81 9.69
N SER A 50 1.77 -0.18 10.57
CA SER A 50 3.00 -0.98 10.69
C SER A 50 3.33 -1.70 9.38
N THR A 51 2.32 -2.29 8.74
CA THR A 51 2.49 -2.94 7.44
C THR A 51 2.88 -1.93 6.35
N ILE A 52 2.23 -0.77 6.36
CA ILE A 52 2.57 0.31 5.42
C ILE A 52 4.01 0.74 5.63
N LYS A 53 4.45 0.85 6.88
CA LYS A 53 5.84 1.22 7.19
C LYS A 53 6.84 0.19 6.63
N LYS A 54 6.52 -1.11 6.72
CA LYS A 54 7.36 -2.16 6.13
C LYS A 54 7.49 -1.98 4.62
N ILE A 55 6.40 -1.65 3.96
CA ILE A 55 6.40 -1.38 2.51
C ILE A 55 7.28 -0.17 2.21
N CYS A 56 7.13 0.88 2.99
CA CYS A 56 7.96 2.09 2.84
C CYS A 56 9.44 1.77 3.02
N ASP A 57 9.77 1.00 4.04
CA ASP A 57 11.16 0.62 4.29
C ASP A 57 11.75 -0.19 3.13
N GLY A 58 10.96 -1.12 2.59
CA GLY A 58 11.38 -1.92 1.44
C GLY A 58 11.59 -1.10 0.19
N LEU A 59 10.84 -0.01 0.03
CA LEU A 59 10.94 0.89 -1.11
C LEU A 59 11.85 2.09 -0.84
N GLU A 60 12.38 2.20 0.36
CA GLU A 60 13.26 3.30 0.78
C GLU A 60 12.58 4.67 0.64
N ILE A 61 11.32 4.74 1.07
CA ILE A 61 10.55 5.98 1.11
C ILE A 61 10.04 6.20 2.53
N SER A 62 9.64 7.43 2.83
CA SER A 62 9.02 7.77 4.11
C SER A 62 7.52 7.50 4.08
N LEU A 63 6.88 7.45 5.26
CA LEU A 63 5.42 7.40 5.34
C LEU A 63 4.78 8.62 4.68
N VAL A 64 5.42 9.78 4.81
CA VAL A 64 4.92 11.00 4.17
C VAL A 64 4.93 10.83 2.65
N ASP A 65 6.01 10.31 2.09
CA ASP A 65 6.09 10.03 0.65
C ASP A 65 5.02 9.04 0.20
N PHE A 66 4.77 8.01 1.02
CA PHE A 66 3.73 7.03 0.70
C PHE A 66 2.37 7.70 0.51
N PHE A 67 2.00 8.61 1.43
CA PHE A 67 0.72 9.29 1.40
C PHE A 67 0.68 10.54 0.53
N GLN A 68 1.78 10.87 -0.13
CA GLN A 68 1.88 12.01 -1.04
C GLN A 68 1.33 11.62 -2.41
N SER A 69 0.01 11.51 -2.51
CA SER A 69 -0.67 11.07 -3.73
C SER A 69 -2.08 11.65 -3.75
N ASP A 70 -2.57 11.97 -4.95
CA ASP A 70 -3.94 12.43 -5.15
C ASP A 70 -4.97 11.41 -4.70
N LEU A 71 -4.58 10.14 -4.59
CA LEU A 71 -5.46 9.06 -4.12
C LEU A 71 -6.03 9.33 -2.73
N PHE A 72 -5.32 10.09 -1.90
CA PHE A 72 -5.70 10.30 -0.49
C PHE A 72 -6.48 11.60 -0.27
N TYR A 73 -6.79 12.33 -1.32
CA TYR A 73 -7.62 13.51 -1.20
C TYR A 73 -9.10 13.19 -1.24
N ASN A 74 -10.05 13.43 -1.22
CA ASN A 74 -11.47 13.13 -1.40
C ASN A 74 -11.89 11.72 -0.99
N LEU A 75 -11.35 11.24 0.12
CA LEU A 75 -11.73 9.91 0.63
C LEU A 75 -13.07 9.95 1.34
N GLU A 76 -13.77 8.81 1.33
CA GLU A 76 -15.01 8.63 2.09
C GLU A 76 -14.70 8.71 3.58
N GLN A 77 -15.67 9.23 4.33
CA GLN A 77 -15.59 9.28 5.78
C GLN A 77 -15.68 7.87 6.36
N GLU A 78 -14.84 7.57 7.35
CA GLU A 78 -14.87 6.26 8.02
C GLU A 78 -15.85 6.22 9.19
N ILE A 79 -16.12 7.35 9.79
CA ILE A 79 -17.10 7.44 10.89
C ILE A 79 -18.47 7.81 10.36
N ARG A 80 -19.50 7.28 11.00
CA ARG A 80 -20.88 7.49 10.58
C ARG A 80 -21.70 8.22 11.62
#